data_5e3d470ceac891ae2eac76129e62cc4c
#
_entry.id   5e3d470ceac891ae2eac76129e62cc4c
#
_cell.length_a   1.000
_cell.length_b   1.000
_cell.length_c   1.000
_cell.angle_alpha   90.00
_cell.angle_beta   90.00
_cell.angle_gamma   90.00
#
_symmetry.space_group_name_H-M   'P 1'
#
loop_
_entity.id
_entity.type
_entity.pdbx_description
1 polymer ?
#
loop_
_entity_poly.entity_id
_entity_poly.type
_entity_poly.pdbx_seq_one_letter_code
_entity_poly.pdbx_strand_id
1 'polypeptide(L)'
;MQTVVIFGAASGLGAAMVEYFHDQGFEVIGVARAPAKNPRLAELKVQALSCDATIQAQVEQTVSSLPKEAWVISTMGSYRADVPVDYIGHRYLINAMEAHDIKRFLLVTSLGCGDSWQYLSERSKQGFGAAAREKSLAESWLQTSTLDYTILRPGGLKDGDITHTGQLSQHQEVHGLIHRKEVARLAHELLNTEQSVGQIYQCIDPELSW
;
A
#
# COMPACT_ATOMS: atom_id res chain seq x y z
N MET A 1 0.49 -14.35 17.35
CA MET A 1 0.63 -14.31 15.88
C MET A 1 0.50 -12.85 15.49
N GLN A 2 1.36 -12.34 14.61
CA GLN A 2 1.27 -10.95 14.17
C GLN A 2 0.08 -10.79 13.22
N THR A 3 -0.75 -9.76 13.46
CA THR A 3 -1.87 -9.41 12.57
C THR A 3 -1.43 -8.40 11.52
N VAL A 4 -1.79 -8.64 10.25
CA VAL A 4 -1.57 -7.71 9.13
C VAL A 4 -2.91 -7.31 8.52
N VAL A 5 -3.20 -6.03 8.49
CA VAL A 5 -4.42 -5.45 7.93
C VAL A 5 -4.09 -4.83 6.57
N ILE A 6 -4.79 -5.27 5.53
CA ILE A 6 -4.52 -4.83 4.15
C ILE A 6 -5.72 -4.05 3.61
N PHE A 7 -5.57 -2.73 3.49
CA PHE A 7 -6.52 -1.86 2.79
C PHE A 7 -6.29 -1.93 1.28
N GLY A 8 -7.35 -2.17 0.52
CA GLY A 8 -7.28 -2.43 -0.91
C GLY A 8 -7.23 -3.93 -1.27
N ALA A 9 -7.62 -4.81 -0.37
CA ALA A 9 -7.50 -6.27 -0.45
C ALA A 9 -8.28 -6.96 -1.60
N ALA A 10 -9.17 -6.24 -2.29
CA ALA A 10 -10.09 -6.85 -3.26
C ALA A 10 -9.45 -7.21 -4.61
N SER A 11 -8.30 -6.64 -4.97
CA SER A 11 -7.69 -6.86 -6.28
C SER A 11 -6.24 -6.41 -6.35
N GLY A 12 -5.57 -6.74 -7.44
CA GLY A 12 -4.23 -6.24 -7.79
C GLY A 12 -3.20 -6.51 -6.70
N LEU A 13 -2.44 -5.48 -6.32
CA LEU A 13 -1.38 -5.62 -5.33
C LEU A 13 -1.92 -6.03 -3.95
N GLY A 14 -3.06 -5.48 -3.54
CA GLY A 14 -3.66 -5.84 -2.25
C GLY A 14 -4.05 -7.31 -2.16
N ALA A 15 -4.60 -7.87 -3.24
CA ALA A 15 -4.89 -9.31 -3.29
C ALA A 15 -3.61 -10.16 -3.23
N ALA A 16 -2.56 -9.76 -3.94
CA ALA A 16 -1.26 -10.44 -3.88
C ALA A 16 -0.64 -10.37 -2.47
N MET A 17 -0.78 -9.25 -1.77
CA MET A 17 -0.34 -9.11 -0.38
C MET A 17 -1.13 -10.01 0.57
N VAL A 18 -2.47 -10.12 0.40
CA VAL A 18 -3.28 -11.05 1.20
C VAL A 18 -2.76 -12.48 1.08
N GLU A 19 -2.55 -12.97 -0.13
CA GLU A 19 -2.01 -14.31 -0.37
C GLU A 19 -0.63 -14.46 0.26
N TYR A 20 0.27 -13.53 0.00
CA TYR A 20 1.63 -13.58 0.51
C TYR A 20 1.68 -13.65 2.04
N PHE A 21 1.03 -12.71 2.74
CA PHE A 21 1.10 -12.66 4.20
C PHE A 21 0.39 -13.85 4.85
N HIS A 22 -0.70 -14.34 4.24
CA HIS A 22 -1.35 -15.59 4.69
C HIS A 22 -0.38 -16.78 4.58
N ASP A 23 0.32 -16.94 3.44
CA ASP A 23 1.26 -18.03 3.21
C ASP A 23 2.50 -17.93 4.12
N GLN A 24 2.86 -16.73 4.60
CA GLN A 24 3.88 -16.52 5.61
C GLN A 24 3.40 -16.78 7.06
N GLY A 25 2.14 -17.17 7.25
CA GLY A 25 1.59 -17.52 8.56
C GLY A 25 1.13 -16.35 9.41
N PHE A 26 0.88 -15.18 8.81
CA PHE A 26 0.29 -14.04 9.51
C PHE A 26 -1.23 -14.21 9.65
N GLU A 27 -1.79 -13.59 10.69
CA GLU A 27 -3.22 -13.35 10.76
C GLU A 27 -3.57 -12.18 9.84
N VAL A 28 -4.31 -12.42 8.76
CA VAL A 28 -4.61 -11.40 7.76
C VAL A 28 -6.05 -10.90 7.90
N ILE A 29 -6.22 -9.57 7.87
CA ILE A 29 -7.52 -8.90 7.76
C ILE A 29 -7.54 -8.13 6.43
N GLY A 30 -8.43 -8.50 5.53
CA GLY A 30 -8.59 -7.85 4.23
C GLY A 30 -9.69 -6.77 4.28
N VAL A 31 -9.35 -5.53 3.96
CA VAL A 31 -10.29 -4.38 3.96
C VAL A 31 -10.48 -3.87 2.53
N ALA A 32 -11.72 -3.78 2.08
CA ALA A 32 -12.07 -3.25 0.76
C ALA A 32 -13.53 -2.81 0.70
N ARG A 33 -13.93 -1.99 -0.30
CA ARG A 33 -15.34 -1.61 -0.52
C ARG A 33 -16.24 -2.82 -0.80
N ALA A 34 -15.73 -3.79 -1.52
CA ALA A 34 -16.44 -5.01 -1.90
C ALA A 34 -15.51 -6.21 -1.78
N PRO A 35 -15.26 -6.73 -0.56
CA PRO A 35 -14.31 -7.83 -0.33
C PRO A 35 -14.66 -9.10 -1.13
N ALA A 36 -15.95 -9.36 -1.35
CA ALA A 36 -16.41 -10.50 -2.14
C ALA A 36 -15.92 -10.53 -3.60
N LYS A 37 -15.37 -9.42 -4.12
CA LYS A 37 -14.70 -9.40 -5.43
C LYS A 37 -13.38 -10.17 -5.44
N ASN A 38 -12.82 -10.47 -4.29
CA ASN A 38 -11.66 -11.35 -4.16
C ASN A 38 -12.10 -12.68 -3.51
N PRO A 39 -12.41 -13.73 -4.29
CA PRO A 39 -12.85 -15.01 -3.76
C PRO A 39 -11.77 -15.68 -2.89
N ARG A 40 -10.48 -15.36 -3.10
CA ARG A 40 -9.37 -15.88 -2.30
C ARG A 40 -9.49 -15.52 -0.81
N LEU A 41 -10.11 -14.38 -0.46
CA LEU A 41 -10.35 -14.02 0.94
C LEU A 41 -11.19 -15.11 1.65
N ALA A 42 -12.24 -15.61 1.01
CA ALA A 42 -13.07 -16.68 1.56
C ALA A 42 -12.37 -18.05 1.53
N GLU A 43 -11.69 -18.37 0.43
CA GLU A 43 -10.94 -19.64 0.28
C GLU A 43 -9.84 -19.79 1.34
N LEU A 44 -9.10 -18.72 1.61
CA LEU A 44 -8.05 -18.65 2.62
C LEU A 44 -8.61 -18.44 4.04
N LYS A 45 -9.92 -18.28 4.19
CA LYS A 45 -10.60 -17.97 5.46
C LYS A 45 -10.09 -16.70 6.12
N VAL A 46 -9.66 -15.73 5.31
CA VAL A 46 -9.21 -14.41 5.77
C VAL A 46 -10.41 -13.60 6.25
N GLN A 47 -10.28 -12.96 7.40
CA GLN A 47 -11.29 -12.00 7.86
C GLN A 47 -11.41 -10.86 6.86
N ALA A 48 -12.62 -10.59 6.37
CA ALA A 48 -12.88 -9.58 5.37
C ALA A 48 -13.81 -8.49 5.91
N LEU A 49 -13.37 -7.24 5.84
CA LEU A 49 -14.14 -6.07 6.29
C LEU A 49 -14.53 -5.20 5.10
N SER A 50 -15.81 -4.81 5.05
CA SER A 50 -16.29 -3.85 4.04
C SER A 50 -16.07 -2.41 4.54
N CYS A 51 -15.34 -1.62 3.76
CA CYS A 51 -15.07 -0.22 4.05
C CYS A 51 -14.90 0.58 2.77
N ASP A 52 -15.71 1.63 2.60
CA ASP A 52 -15.44 2.66 1.61
C ASP A 52 -14.55 3.74 2.25
N ALA A 53 -13.28 3.76 1.88
CA ALA A 53 -12.31 4.67 2.46
C ALA A 53 -12.53 6.15 2.07
N THR A 54 -13.45 6.45 1.14
CA THR A 54 -13.88 7.83 0.86
C THR A 54 -14.92 8.34 1.89
N ILE A 55 -15.40 7.47 2.78
CA ILE A 55 -16.38 7.78 3.83
C ILE A 55 -15.69 7.70 5.18
N GLN A 56 -15.39 8.86 5.78
CA GLN A 56 -14.64 8.96 7.03
C GLN A 56 -15.20 8.08 8.15
N ALA A 57 -16.52 8.07 8.35
CA ALA A 57 -17.15 7.27 9.41
C ALA A 57 -16.94 5.76 9.25
N GLN A 58 -16.88 5.25 8.00
CA GLN A 58 -16.58 3.85 7.76
C GLN A 58 -15.12 3.51 8.07
N VAL A 59 -14.20 4.41 7.73
CA VAL A 59 -12.78 4.24 8.07
C VAL A 59 -12.59 4.22 9.58
N GLU A 60 -13.19 5.17 10.30
CA GLU A 60 -13.15 5.27 11.74
C GLU A 60 -13.69 4.00 12.42
N GLN A 61 -14.88 3.55 12.01
CA GLN A 61 -15.49 2.31 12.51
C GLN A 61 -14.59 1.09 12.24
N THR A 62 -14.01 1.00 11.05
CA THR A 62 -13.13 -0.11 10.68
C THR A 62 -11.89 -0.11 11.56
N VAL A 63 -11.18 1.02 11.63
CA VAL A 63 -9.92 1.15 12.38
C VAL A 63 -10.14 0.91 13.87
N SER A 64 -11.24 1.41 14.45
CA SER A 64 -11.57 1.18 15.87
C SER A 64 -11.74 -0.29 16.25
N SER A 65 -12.01 -1.17 15.29
CA SER A 65 -12.16 -2.61 15.49
C SER A 65 -10.86 -3.42 15.34
N LEU A 66 -9.77 -2.78 14.89
CA LEU A 66 -8.52 -3.46 14.62
C LEU A 66 -7.68 -3.65 15.89
N PRO A 67 -6.84 -4.70 15.95
CA PRO A 67 -5.86 -4.85 17.03
C PRO A 67 -4.84 -3.69 17.01
N LYS A 68 -4.51 -3.15 18.18
CA LYS A 68 -3.57 -2.03 18.29
C LYS A 68 -2.17 -2.34 17.76
N GLU A 69 -1.72 -3.57 17.95
CA GLU A 69 -0.39 -4.03 17.51
C GLU A 69 -0.39 -4.49 16.04
N ALA A 70 -1.49 -4.29 15.31
CA ALA A 70 -1.55 -4.69 13.92
C ALA A 70 -0.59 -3.88 13.05
N TRP A 71 0.04 -4.53 12.09
CA TRP A 71 0.66 -3.86 10.96
C TRP A 71 -0.41 -3.52 9.94
N VAL A 72 -0.46 -2.29 9.52
CA VAL A 72 -1.41 -1.84 8.49
C VAL A 72 -0.67 -1.57 7.19
N ILE A 73 -1.18 -2.11 6.10
CA ILE A 73 -0.68 -1.86 4.74
C ILE A 73 -1.82 -1.23 3.94
N SER A 74 -1.53 -0.17 3.21
CA SER A 74 -2.48 0.37 2.23
C SER A 74 -1.92 0.29 0.81
N THR A 75 -2.70 -0.35 -0.05
CA THR A 75 -2.48 -0.41 -1.50
C THR A 75 -3.61 0.28 -2.27
N MET A 76 -4.42 1.06 -1.58
CA MET A 76 -5.58 1.74 -2.18
C MET A 76 -5.15 2.68 -3.30
N GLY A 77 -5.96 2.73 -4.34
CA GLY A 77 -5.82 3.66 -5.45
C GLY A 77 -7.01 3.55 -6.40
N SER A 78 -7.41 4.66 -7.00
CA SER A 78 -8.57 4.72 -7.88
C SER A 78 -8.53 5.92 -8.82
N TYR A 79 -7.42 6.10 -9.53
CA TYR A 79 -7.19 7.28 -10.36
C TYR A 79 -8.22 7.53 -11.49
N ARG A 80 -9.15 6.60 -11.71
CA ARG A 80 -10.27 6.73 -12.67
C ARG A 80 -11.64 6.91 -12.01
N ALA A 81 -11.68 7.03 -10.69
CA ALA A 81 -12.95 7.26 -9.98
C ALA A 81 -13.29 8.76 -9.93
N ASP A 82 -14.57 9.08 -9.90
CA ASP A 82 -15.04 10.46 -9.75
C ASP A 82 -14.56 11.09 -8.43
N VAL A 83 -14.49 10.27 -7.37
CA VAL A 83 -13.90 10.65 -6.10
C VAL A 83 -12.70 9.70 -5.86
N PRO A 84 -11.47 10.15 -6.16
CA PRO A 84 -10.28 9.33 -5.94
C PRO A 84 -10.04 9.08 -4.45
N VAL A 85 -9.70 7.82 -4.11
CA VAL A 85 -9.35 7.43 -2.74
C VAL A 85 -7.90 7.79 -2.40
N ASP A 86 -7.10 8.14 -3.40
CA ASP A 86 -5.65 8.23 -3.34
C ASP A 86 -5.12 9.21 -2.27
N TYR A 87 -5.79 10.35 -2.05
CA TYR A 87 -5.49 11.24 -0.93
C TYR A 87 -6.50 11.12 0.20
N ILE A 88 -7.79 11.35 -0.09
CA ILE A 88 -8.79 11.49 0.97
C ILE A 88 -8.93 10.23 1.82
N GLY A 89 -8.90 9.05 1.19
CA GLY A 89 -8.98 7.78 1.91
C GLY A 89 -7.77 7.52 2.80
N HIS A 90 -6.58 7.86 2.32
CA HIS A 90 -5.36 7.74 3.14
C HIS A 90 -5.34 8.75 4.30
N ARG A 91 -5.79 9.98 4.07
CA ARG A 91 -5.92 10.96 5.14
C ARG A 91 -6.85 10.47 6.25
N TYR A 92 -8.02 9.93 5.90
CA TYR A 92 -8.93 9.38 6.89
C TYR A 92 -8.33 8.17 7.63
N LEU A 93 -7.64 7.28 6.91
CA LEU A 93 -6.97 6.13 7.50
C LEU A 93 -5.87 6.55 8.49
N ILE A 94 -4.99 7.47 8.09
CA ILE A 94 -3.90 7.97 8.93
C ILE A 94 -4.47 8.61 10.21
N ASN A 95 -5.45 9.51 10.08
CA ASN A 95 -6.08 10.17 11.22
C ASN A 95 -6.74 9.15 12.16
N ALA A 96 -7.44 8.15 11.63
CA ALA A 96 -8.08 7.12 12.44
C ALA A 96 -7.04 6.23 13.15
N MET A 97 -5.94 5.86 12.49
CA MET A 97 -4.86 5.10 13.11
C MET A 97 -4.22 5.88 14.26
N GLU A 98 -3.97 7.19 14.11
CA GLU A 98 -3.48 8.04 15.18
C GLU A 98 -4.46 8.09 16.37
N ALA A 99 -5.76 8.27 16.08
CA ALA A 99 -6.81 8.35 17.10
C ALA A 99 -6.97 7.03 17.90
N HIS A 100 -6.72 5.88 17.29
CA HIS A 100 -6.85 4.56 17.90
C HIS A 100 -5.51 3.94 18.33
N ASP A 101 -4.42 4.69 18.26
CA ASP A 101 -3.09 4.28 18.70
C ASP A 101 -2.54 3.04 17.99
N ILE A 102 -2.87 2.87 16.70
CA ILE A 102 -2.29 1.86 15.80
C ILE A 102 -1.11 2.52 15.08
N LYS A 103 0.11 2.04 15.31
CA LYS A 103 1.32 2.78 14.92
C LYS A 103 1.96 2.34 13.61
N ARG A 104 2.12 1.04 13.37
CA ARG A 104 2.93 0.54 12.25
C ARG A 104 2.16 0.57 10.93
N PHE A 105 2.58 1.44 10.01
CA PHE A 105 1.90 1.67 8.74
C PHE A 105 2.86 1.62 7.54
N LEU A 106 2.55 0.79 6.54
CA LEU A 106 3.22 0.79 5.25
C LEU A 106 2.26 1.30 4.18
N LEU A 107 2.58 2.46 3.62
CA LEU A 107 1.84 3.07 2.52
C LEU A 107 2.49 2.74 1.18
N VAL A 108 1.75 2.07 0.30
CA VAL A 108 2.20 1.86 -1.08
C VAL A 108 1.66 2.96 -1.97
N THR A 109 2.57 3.69 -2.61
CA THR A 109 2.26 4.73 -3.59
C THR A 109 2.72 4.33 -4.98
N SER A 110 3.58 5.07 -5.61
CA SER A 110 4.19 4.71 -6.91
C SER A 110 5.44 5.53 -7.20
N LEU A 111 6.30 5.07 -8.08
CA LEU A 111 7.27 5.95 -8.72
C LEU A 111 6.54 7.15 -9.34
N GLY A 112 7.16 8.33 -9.21
CA GLY A 112 6.59 9.60 -9.63
C GLY A 112 5.84 10.35 -8.52
N CYS A 113 5.72 9.80 -7.30
CA CYS A 113 5.23 10.55 -6.15
C CYS A 113 6.34 11.39 -5.50
N GLY A 114 5.94 12.49 -4.85
CA GLY A 114 6.84 13.37 -4.12
C GLY A 114 8.03 13.85 -4.97
N ASP A 115 9.22 13.71 -4.43
CA ASP A 115 10.49 14.11 -5.07
C ASP A 115 10.81 13.34 -6.36
N SER A 116 10.25 12.15 -6.55
CA SER A 116 10.43 11.39 -7.80
C SER A 116 9.57 11.90 -8.98
N TRP A 117 8.70 12.90 -8.75
CA TRP A 117 7.90 13.53 -9.81
C TRP A 117 8.75 14.06 -10.97
N GLN A 118 9.91 14.61 -10.68
CA GLN A 118 10.82 15.17 -11.68
C GLN A 118 11.29 14.15 -12.72
N TYR A 119 11.30 12.87 -12.38
CA TYR A 119 11.73 11.77 -13.25
C TYR A 119 10.61 11.20 -14.13
N LEU A 120 9.37 11.67 -13.97
CA LEU A 120 8.28 11.23 -14.82
C LEU A 120 8.39 11.85 -16.21
N SER A 121 8.24 11.00 -17.25
CA SER A 121 8.06 11.48 -18.61
C SER A 121 6.76 12.29 -18.75
N GLU A 122 6.69 13.18 -19.73
CA GLU A 122 5.45 13.93 -20.01
C GLU A 122 4.26 13.00 -20.32
N ARG A 123 4.51 11.89 -21.01
CA ARG A 123 3.48 10.86 -21.25
C ARG A 123 2.96 10.25 -19.94
N SER A 124 3.85 9.95 -19.01
CA SER A 124 3.47 9.42 -17.69
C SER A 124 2.69 10.45 -16.88
N LYS A 125 3.11 11.71 -16.89
CA LYS A 125 2.39 12.81 -16.24
C LYS A 125 0.97 12.99 -16.79
N GLN A 126 0.80 12.87 -18.10
CA GLN A 126 -0.52 12.91 -18.74
C GLN A 126 -1.38 11.68 -18.39
N GLY A 127 -0.78 10.50 -18.29
CA GLY A 127 -1.50 9.24 -18.08
C GLY A 127 -1.96 9.03 -16.64
N PHE A 128 -1.10 9.29 -15.66
CA PHE A 128 -1.41 9.04 -14.24
C PHE A 128 -0.96 10.14 -13.28
N GLY A 129 -0.52 11.28 -13.79
CA GLY A 129 0.02 12.36 -12.98
C GLY A 129 -0.97 12.90 -11.93
N ALA A 130 -2.26 12.91 -12.22
CA ALA A 130 -3.27 13.31 -11.24
C ALA A 130 -3.24 12.38 -10.01
N ALA A 131 -3.21 11.05 -10.23
CA ALA A 131 -3.12 10.08 -9.16
C ALA A 131 -1.78 10.17 -8.39
N ALA A 132 -0.67 10.41 -9.10
CA ALA A 132 0.63 10.60 -8.45
C ALA A 132 0.66 11.84 -7.54
N ARG A 133 -0.02 12.93 -7.93
CA ARG A 133 -0.17 14.12 -7.09
C ARG A 133 -0.99 13.86 -5.84
N GLU A 134 -2.13 13.18 -5.99
CA GLU A 134 -2.97 12.78 -4.87
C GLU A 134 -2.22 11.87 -3.88
N LYS A 135 -1.49 10.88 -4.39
CA LYS A 135 -0.62 10.02 -3.58
C LYS A 135 0.50 10.81 -2.90
N SER A 136 1.07 11.81 -3.56
CA SER A 136 2.08 12.69 -2.96
C SER A 136 1.51 13.51 -1.79
N LEU A 137 0.24 13.94 -1.87
CA LEU A 137 -0.45 14.56 -0.74
C LEU A 137 -0.63 13.59 0.43
N ALA A 138 -0.96 12.32 0.14
CA ALA A 138 -1.05 11.28 1.17
C ALA A 138 0.30 11.01 1.83
N GLU A 139 1.39 10.95 1.06
CA GLU A 139 2.75 10.83 1.61
C GLU A 139 3.10 12.01 2.53
N SER A 140 2.81 13.23 2.09
CA SER A 140 3.07 14.43 2.88
C SER A 140 2.26 14.45 4.19
N TRP A 141 0.99 14.00 4.14
CA TRP A 141 0.15 13.88 5.32
C TRP A 141 0.70 12.86 6.30
N LEU A 142 1.17 11.70 5.78
CA LEU A 142 1.76 10.63 6.58
C LEU A 142 3.08 11.03 7.23
N GLN A 143 3.94 11.73 6.51
CA GLN A 143 5.25 12.17 7.01
C GLN A 143 5.16 13.14 8.21
N THR A 144 4.02 13.80 8.39
CA THR A 144 3.77 14.70 9.53
C THR A 144 2.92 14.07 10.62
N SER A 145 2.57 12.79 10.48
CA SER A 145 1.83 12.02 11.50
C SER A 145 2.73 11.47 12.60
N THR A 146 2.12 10.90 13.63
CA THR A 146 2.80 10.22 14.75
C THR A 146 2.97 8.71 14.50
N LEU A 147 2.75 8.23 13.27
CA LEU A 147 2.83 6.83 12.92
C LEU A 147 4.28 6.37 12.65
N ASP A 148 4.56 5.12 12.98
CA ASP A 148 5.79 4.41 12.58
C ASP A 148 5.65 3.97 11.12
N TYR A 149 5.70 4.95 10.21
CA TYR A 149 5.41 4.73 8.81
C TYR A 149 6.62 4.25 8.00
N THR A 150 6.32 3.56 6.91
CA THR A 150 7.22 3.34 5.77
C THR A 150 6.44 3.62 4.49
N ILE A 151 7.04 4.31 3.53
CA ILE A 151 6.46 4.53 2.21
C ILE A 151 7.21 3.68 1.19
N LEU A 152 6.47 2.93 0.36
CA LEU A 152 7.00 2.11 -0.71
C LEU A 152 6.44 2.57 -2.06
N ARG A 153 7.32 2.97 -2.97
CA ARG A 153 7.00 3.47 -4.32
C ARG A 153 7.41 2.43 -5.37
N PRO A 154 6.55 1.49 -5.74
CA PRO A 154 6.87 0.52 -6.79
C PRO A 154 6.88 1.14 -8.19
N GLY A 155 7.65 0.51 -9.08
CA GLY A 155 7.57 0.68 -10.53
C GLY A 155 6.29 0.11 -11.13
N GLY A 156 6.28 -0.09 -12.44
CA GLY A 156 5.13 -0.65 -13.15
C GLY A 156 4.81 -2.07 -12.68
N LEU A 157 3.59 -2.26 -12.14
CA LEU A 157 3.16 -3.53 -11.55
C LEU A 157 2.77 -4.55 -12.62
N LYS A 158 3.34 -5.75 -12.54
CA LYS A 158 2.98 -6.93 -13.35
C LYS A 158 2.50 -8.07 -12.44
N ASP A 159 1.73 -8.98 -13.02
CA ASP A 159 1.44 -10.26 -12.37
C ASP A 159 2.60 -11.23 -12.65
N GLY A 160 2.93 -12.04 -11.65
CA GLY A 160 4.01 -13.00 -11.72
C GLY A 160 4.41 -13.47 -10.32
N ASP A 161 5.26 -14.50 -10.28
CA ASP A 161 5.78 -15.05 -9.02
C ASP A 161 6.85 -14.15 -8.40
N ILE A 162 7.22 -14.46 -7.16
CA ILE A 162 8.33 -13.81 -6.46
C ILE A 162 9.61 -14.11 -7.23
N THR A 163 10.35 -13.05 -7.58
CA THR A 163 11.59 -13.16 -8.35
C THR A 163 12.83 -13.21 -7.46
N HIS A 164 12.75 -12.68 -6.24
CA HIS A 164 13.89 -12.44 -5.33
C HIS A 164 14.98 -11.52 -5.91
N THR A 165 14.70 -10.85 -7.03
CA THR A 165 15.61 -9.90 -7.69
C THR A 165 15.15 -8.45 -7.56
N GLY A 166 13.96 -8.23 -6.99
CA GLY A 166 13.44 -6.91 -6.67
C GLY A 166 14.39 -6.15 -5.73
N GLN A 167 14.70 -4.90 -6.09
CA GLN A 167 15.64 -4.04 -5.38
C GLN A 167 14.94 -2.84 -4.76
N LEU A 168 15.31 -2.55 -3.52
CA LEU A 168 14.96 -1.32 -2.81
C LEU A 168 16.02 -0.25 -3.06
N SER A 169 15.59 0.98 -3.26
CA SER A 169 16.48 2.13 -3.40
C SER A 169 15.88 3.39 -2.79
N GLN A 170 16.72 4.40 -2.54
CA GLN A 170 16.30 5.70 -2.01
C GLN A 170 17.08 6.81 -2.73
N HIS A 171 16.46 7.98 -2.85
CA HIS A 171 17.09 9.22 -3.31
C HIS A 171 17.79 9.16 -4.67
N GLN A 172 17.32 8.30 -5.56
CA GLN A 172 17.87 8.19 -6.91
C GLN A 172 16.78 8.02 -7.95
N GLU A 173 17.11 8.32 -9.20
CA GLU A 173 16.22 8.04 -10.32
C GLU A 173 16.20 6.53 -10.62
N VAL A 174 15.00 5.95 -10.63
CA VAL A 174 14.78 4.56 -11.04
C VAL A 174 13.55 4.44 -11.92
N HIS A 175 13.61 3.54 -12.89
CA HIS A 175 12.51 3.18 -13.77
C HIS A 175 12.50 1.66 -13.94
N GLY A 176 11.34 1.06 -14.05
CA GLY A 176 11.25 -0.39 -14.27
C GLY A 176 9.89 -0.96 -13.91
N LEU A 177 9.85 -2.27 -13.98
CA LEU A 177 8.70 -3.11 -13.62
C LEU A 177 9.00 -3.86 -12.33
N ILE A 178 7.95 -4.40 -11.71
CA ILE A 178 8.09 -5.33 -10.58
C ILE A 178 6.83 -6.19 -10.49
N HIS A 179 6.99 -7.45 -10.10
CA HIS A 179 5.84 -8.32 -9.83
C HIS A 179 5.15 -7.95 -8.52
N ARG A 180 3.80 -8.03 -8.49
CA ARG A 180 3.02 -7.74 -7.29
C ARG A 180 3.41 -8.61 -6.09
N LYS A 181 3.70 -9.89 -6.32
CA LYS A 181 4.17 -10.78 -5.24
C LYS A 181 5.55 -10.40 -4.72
N GLU A 182 6.43 -9.87 -5.59
CA GLU A 182 7.74 -9.38 -5.18
C GLU A 182 7.62 -8.09 -4.35
N VAL A 183 6.69 -7.20 -4.70
CA VAL A 183 6.37 -6.04 -3.84
C VAL A 183 5.88 -6.49 -2.47
N ALA A 184 5.06 -7.54 -2.40
CA ALA A 184 4.58 -8.08 -1.13
C ALA A 184 5.75 -8.62 -0.26
N ARG A 185 6.72 -9.31 -0.87
CA ARG A 185 7.93 -9.77 -0.20
C ARG A 185 8.76 -8.60 0.35
N LEU A 186 8.99 -7.58 -0.47
CA LEU A 186 9.74 -6.39 -0.05
C LEU A 186 9.00 -5.60 1.05
N ALA A 187 7.68 -5.50 0.96
CA ALA A 187 6.86 -4.88 2.02
C ALA A 187 7.00 -5.63 3.35
N HIS A 188 7.03 -6.96 3.33
CA HIS A 188 7.27 -7.77 4.52
C HIS A 188 8.66 -7.53 5.11
N GLU A 189 9.70 -7.49 4.27
CA GLU A 189 11.06 -7.16 4.69
C GLU A 189 11.12 -5.80 5.40
N LEU A 190 10.51 -4.76 4.80
CA LEU A 190 10.45 -3.42 5.37
C LEU A 190 9.67 -3.35 6.69
N LEU A 191 8.55 -4.08 6.80
CA LEU A 191 7.76 -4.10 8.04
C LEU A 191 8.52 -4.72 9.22
N ASN A 192 9.42 -5.68 8.95
CA ASN A 192 10.29 -6.31 9.94
C ASN A 192 11.55 -5.49 10.27
N THR A 193 11.81 -4.40 9.58
CA THR A 193 13.05 -3.62 9.72
C THR A 193 12.75 -2.30 10.43
N GLU A 194 13.24 -2.11 11.66
CA GLU A 194 13.07 -0.86 12.41
C GLU A 194 13.65 0.35 11.67
N GLN A 195 14.76 0.18 10.96
CA GLN A 195 15.40 1.22 10.16
C GLN A 195 14.55 1.72 9.01
N SER A 196 13.47 1.01 8.66
CA SER A 196 12.52 1.44 7.64
C SER A 196 11.52 2.48 8.14
N VAL A 197 11.41 2.67 9.46
CA VAL A 197 10.49 3.65 10.05
C VAL A 197 10.94 5.06 9.69
N GLY A 198 9.97 5.86 9.21
CA GLY A 198 10.22 7.21 8.73
C GLY A 198 10.89 7.29 7.35
N GLN A 199 11.02 6.15 6.65
CA GLN A 199 11.77 6.07 5.38
C GLN A 199 10.83 5.93 4.17
N ILE A 200 11.35 6.38 3.02
CA ILE A 200 10.71 6.24 1.71
C ILE A 200 11.61 5.40 0.83
N TYR A 201 11.07 4.32 0.29
CA TYR A 201 11.77 3.42 -0.62
C TYR A 201 11.10 3.40 -1.98
N GLN A 202 11.90 3.27 -3.00
CA GLN A 202 11.51 2.92 -4.36
C GLN A 202 11.80 1.44 -4.57
N CYS A 203 10.99 0.74 -5.40
CA CYS A 203 11.32 -0.65 -5.76
C CYS A 203 11.01 -0.96 -7.22
N ILE A 204 11.95 -1.62 -7.86
CA ILE A 204 11.84 -2.19 -9.20
C ILE A 204 12.52 -3.56 -9.20
N ASP A 205 12.27 -4.34 -10.24
CA ASP A 205 13.02 -5.55 -10.52
C ASP A 205 13.84 -5.34 -11.80
N PRO A 206 15.17 -5.24 -11.69
CA PRO A 206 16.03 -4.95 -12.84
C PRO A 206 16.09 -6.07 -13.89
N GLU A 207 15.63 -7.28 -13.54
CA GLU A 207 15.56 -8.40 -14.50
C GLU A 207 14.26 -8.38 -15.33
N LEU A 208 13.27 -7.54 -14.97
CA LEU A 208 12.05 -7.39 -15.75
C LEU A 208 12.18 -6.29 -16.79
N SER A 209 11.86 -6.62 -18.04
CA SER A 209 11.79 -5.66 -19.14
C SER A 209 10.35 -5.30 -19.53
N TRP A 210 10.19 -4.16 -20.20
CA TRP A 210 8.90 -3.65 -20.70
C TRP A 210 8.32 -4.51 -21.81
#